data_ad8debdc8672eed44841eee375eb171a
#
_entry.id   ad8debdc8672eed44841eee375eb171a
#
_cell.length_a   1.000
_cell.length_b   1.000
_cell.length_c   1.000
_cell.angle_alpha   90.00
_cell.angle_beta   90.00
_cell.angle_gamma   90.00
#
_symmetry.space_group_name_H-M   'P 1'
#
loop_
_entity.id
_entity.type
_entity.pdbx_description
1 polymer ?
#
loop_
_entity_poly.entity_id
_entity_poly.type
_entity_poly.pdbx_seq_one_letter_code
_entity_poly.pdbx_strand_id
1 'polypeptide(L)'
;MLFPPNGEWLHCANRQLHSHARVGMGLFFFQKFYYTWGQMPAVCMYFQVHQPLRVKKYRVFDIGQDGNYFNDDSETNLNNKRIVHKVAEKCYVPASKVLLDLTRRYPEFRANFSISGVALEQFERWSPETIDLLQQLVATGQVEILGETYHHSLSFFYSPPEFEHQVKLHAAKVKKLFGVKPKVFRNTELSYRNDLGTWAEQAGYDGVLTEGWDHWLGWKSPNFLYRPPGTKKIKLFLKNYKLSDDMAFRFGERTWREWPLTAEKFAHWISAHNGAGEIINLFMDYETFGEHQWADSGIFDFLSALPGEVYKHPDNRFLTLSEAAREFEARDELDLPSIVTWADTERDLPAWTGNEMQTYALKTIYDLEPVVLETENKNLIESW
;
A
#
# COMPACT_ATOMS: atom_id res chain seq x y z
N MET A 1 -11.71 12.30 41.76
CA MET A 1 -11.05 11.49 42.79
C MET A 1 -9.56 11.59 42.58
N LEU A 2 -8.86 12.10 43.59
CA LEU A 2 -7.44 12.46 43.58
C LEU A 2 -6.54 11.21 43.56
N PHE A 3 -5.52 11.20 42.72
CA PHE A 3 -4.41 10.25 42.80
C PHE A 3 -3.40 10.68 43.84
N PRO A 4 -2.86 9.79 44.69
CA PRO A 4 -1.71 10.09 45.52
C PRO A 4 -0.38 9.84 44.78
N PRO A 5 0.67 10.58 45.07
CA PRO A 5 2.00 10.37 44.53
C PRO A 5 2.80 9.39 45.44
N ASN A 6 3.80 8.80 44.82
CA ASN A 6 4.91 8.00 45.32
C ASN A 6 4.83 6.50 45.14
N GLY A 7 5.80 6.04 44.32
CA GLY A 7 6.09 4.65 44.06
C GLY A 7 6.54 3.86 45.29
N GLU A 8 5.99 2.68 45.36
CA GLU A 8 6.49 1.55 46.13
C GLU A 8 5.59 0.33 45.85
N TRP A 9 5.94 -0.44 44.83
CA TRP A 9 5.50 -1.84 44.69
C TRP A 9 6.64 -2.69 44.12
N LEU A 10 7.64 -2.92 44.98
CA LEU A 10 8.56 -4.05 44.83
C LEU A 10 8.70 -4.74 46.20
N HIS A 11 8.34 -5.97 46.24
CA HIS A 11 8.48 -7.00 47.30
C HIS A 11 7.16 -7.49 47.90
N CYS A 12 6.66 -8.58 47.34
CA CYS A 12 6.08 -9.69 48.10
C CYS A 12 5.57 -10.78 47.15
N ALA A 13 6.35 -11.80 46.93
CA ALA A 13 5.84 -13.17 46.67
C ALA A 13 7.01 -14.17 46.58
N ASN A 14 7.57 -14.47 47.76
CA ASN A 14 8.29 -15.71 47.94
C ASN A 14 7.97 -16.21 49.32
N ARG A 15 6.99 -17.09 49.48
CA ARG A 15 6.91 -18.09 50.56
C ARG A 15 5.96 -19.23 50.17
N GLN A 16 6.52 -20.40 50.28
CA GLN A 16 6.01 -21.76 50.25
C GLN A 16 4.60 -21.94 50.81
N LEU A 17 3.83 -22.84 50.21
CA LEU A 17 2.96 -23.75 50.93
C LEU A 17 2.90 -25.11 50.20
N HIS A 18 3.48 -26.12 50.81
CA HIS A 18 3.16 -27.52 50.57
C HIS A 18 1.83 -27.83 51.28
N SER A 19 0.89 -28.41 50.59
CA SER A 19 0.10 -29.53 51.14
C SER A 19 -0.85 -30.11 50.11
N HIS A 20 -1.05 -31.41 50.18
CA HIS A 20 -1.76 -32.31 49.30
C HIS A 20 -3.27 -32.05 49.16
N ALA A 21 -3.78 -32.17 47.94
CA ALA A 21 -5.07 -32.81 47.68
C ALA A 21 -5.14 -33.25 46.22
N ARG A 22 -5.27 -34.56 45.97
CA ARG A 22 -5.65 -35.14 44.67
C ARG A 22 -7.15 -34.93 44.47
N VAL A 23 -7.59 -34.37 43.37
CA VAL A 23 -8.88 -34.66 42.73
C VAL A 23 -8.80 -34.28 41.24
N GLY A 24 -9.17 -35.24 40.37
CA GLY A 24 -9.88 -35.03 39.11
C GLY A 24 -9.09 -34.46 37.90
N MET A 25 -8.70 -35.37 37.00
CA MET A 25 -8.24 -35.06 35.64
C MET A 25 -9.29 -34.26 34.84
N GLY A 26 -8.99 -33.03 34.56
CA GLY A 26 -9.55 -32.27 33.43
C GLY A 26 -8.39 -31.63 32.70
N LEU A 27 -8.03 -32.19 31.55
CA LEU A 27 -7.01 -31.58 30.68
C LEU A 27 -7.55 -30.25 30.13
N PHE A 28 -7.33 -29.18 30.85
CA PHE A 28 -7.37 -27.83 30.23
C PHE A 28 -6.04 -27.63 29.51
N PHE A 29 -6.09 -27.62 28.18
CA PHE A 29 -5.02 -27.11 27.36
C PHE A 29 -4.85 -25.61 27.69
N PHE A 30 -3.95 -25.30 28.60
CA PHE A 30 -3.38 -23.96 28.70
C PHE A 30 -2.51 -23.78 27.48
N GLN A 31 -3.08 -23.15 26.42
CA GLN A 31 -2.30 -22.62 25.36
C GLN A 31 -1.37 -21.58 26.00
N LYS A 32 -0.08 -21.89 26.10
CA LYS A 32 0.95 -20.96 26.58
C LYS A 32 0.98 -19.78 25.63
N PHE A 33 0.33 -18.70 26.00
CA PHE A 33 0.62 -17.39 25.43
C PHE A 33 2.03 -17.01 25.88
N TYR A 34 3.02 -17.34 25.05
CA TYR A 34 4.32 -16.69 25.15
C TYR A 34 4.13 -15.24 24.68
N TYR A 35 3.90 -14.35 25.61
CA TYR A 35 4.23 -12.95 25.37
C TYR A 35 5.74 -12.89 25.21
N THR A 36 6.23 -12.89 24.00
CA THR A 36 7.61 -12.51 23.72
C THR A 36 7.74 -11.02 24.00
N TRP A 37 8.14 -10.71 25.21
CA TRP A 37 8.57 -9.37 25.56
C TRP A 37 9.75 -9.02 24.65
N GLY A 38 9.57 -8.07 23.75
CA GLY A 38 10.66 -7.49 22.99
C GLY A 38 10.58 -7.56 21.47
N GLN A 39 9.50 -8.05 20.83
CA GLN A 39 9.43 -7.99 19.38
C GLN A 39 9.09 -6.56 18.95
N MET A 40 10.07 -5.90 18.33
CA MET A 40 9.89 -4.56 17.75
C MET A 40 9.20 -4.67 16.40
N PRO A 41 8.28 -3.75 16.07
CA PRO A 41 7.58 -3.83 14.80
C PRO A 41 8.54 -3.63 13.63
N ALA A 42 8.41 -4.48 12.61
CA ALA A 42 9.04 -4.25 11.32
C ALA A 42 8.30 -3.14 10.56
N VAL A 43 9.04 -2.26 9.91
CA VAL A 43 8.46 -1.22 9.06
C VAL A 43 8.35 -1.73 7.62
N CYS A 44 7.16 -1.72 7.06
CA CYS A 44 6.92 -1.96 5.64
C CYS A 44 6.56 -0.64 4.95
N MET A 45 7.53 -0.08 4.22
CA MET A 45 7.28 1.08 3.36
C MET A 45 6.74 0.60 2.01
N TYR A 46 5.59 1.11 1.62
CA TYR A 46 4.99 0.83 0.33
C TYR A 46 4.64 2.12 -0.40
N PHE A 47 4.99 2.14 -1.67
CA PHE A 47 4.77 3.25 -2.59
C PHE A 47 3.89 2.81 -3.76
N GLN A 48 2.81 3.54 -3.97
CA GLN A 48 2.02 3.41 -5.16
C GLN A 48 2.54 4.33 -6.25
N VAL A 49 2.60 3.83 -7.49
CA VAL A 49 2.93 4.61 -8.68
C VAL A 49 1.81 4.43 -9.71
N HIS A 50 1.10 5.51 -9.98
CA HIS A 50 0.08 5.51 -11.02
C HIS A 50 0.03 6.85 -11.75
N GLN A 51 -0.01 6.79 -13.09
CA GLN A 51 -0.31 7.92 -13.96
C GLN A 51 -1.39 7.50 -14.96
N PRO A 52 -2.62 8.03 -14.85
CA PRO A 52 -3.67 7.70 -15.80
C PRO A 52 -3.34 8.23 -17.19
N LEU A 53 -3.80 7.54 -18.23
CA LEU A 53 -3.93 8.14 -19.54
C LEU A 53 -5.14 9.06 -19.54
N ARG A 54 -4.90 10.35 -19.65
CA ARG A 54 -5.95 11.36 -19.62
C ARG A 54 -6.68 11.41 -20.96
N VAL A 55 -7.99 11.32 -20.86
CA VAL A 55 -8.88 11.47 -22.01
C VAL A 55 -8.83 12.93 -22.47
N LYS A 56 -8.70 13.14 -23.78
CA LYS A 56 -8.74 14.49 -24.36
C LYS A 56 -10.14 15.08 -24.33
N LYS A 57 -10.27 16.39 -24.57
CA LYS A 57 -11.57 17.02 -24.82
C LYS A 57 -12.14 16.44 -26.11
N TYR A 58 -13.19 15.61 -25.98
CA TYR A 58 -13.83 14.95 -27.11
C TYR A 58 -15.23 15.54 -27.32
N ARG A 59 -15.53 15.98 -28.53
CA ARG A 59 -16.81 16.61 -28.87
C ARG A 59 -17.67 15.67 -29.67
N VAL A 60 -18.97 15.89 -29.66
CA VAL A 60 -19.92 15.08 -30.45
C VAL A 60 -19.55 15.00 -31.95
N PHE A 61 -18.92 16.08 -32.48
CA PHE A 61 -18.49 16.13 -33.88
C PHE A 61 -17.24 15.30 -34.19
N ASP A 62 -16.51 14.86 -33.16
CA ASP A 62 -15.31 14.04 -33.30
C ASP A 62 -15.69 12.54 -33.36
N ILE A 63 -16.94 12.17 -33.05
CA ILE A 63 -17.44 10.80 -33.08
C ILE A 63 -17.35 10.22 -34.49
N GLY A 64 -16.65 9.09 -34.63
CA GLY A 64 -16.43 8.43 -35.92
C GLY A 64 -15.43 9.12 -36.85
N GLN A 65 -14.91 10.30 -36.48
CA GLN A 65 -13.90 11.02 -37.24
C GLN A 65 -12.51 10.94 -36.62
N ASP A 66 -12.43 10.86 -35.31
CA ASP A 66 -11.20 10.81 -34.55
C ASP A 66 -11.25 9.64 -33.56
N GLY A 67 -10.38 8.68 -33.77
CA GLY A 67 -10.21 7.51 -32.89
C GLY A 67 -9.14 7.70 -31.80
N ASN A 68 -8.51 8.87 -31.71
CA ASN A 68 -7.57 9.18 -30.65
C ASN A 68 -8.30 9.77 -29.46
N TYR A 69 -8.58 8.97 -28.45
CA TYR A 69 -9.31 9.37 -27.24
C TYR A 69 -8.41 9.95 -26.16
N PHE A 70 -7.11 9.71 -26.23
CA PHE A 70 -6.15 10.08 -25.21
C PHE A 70 -5.13 11.07 -25.76
N ASN A 71 -4.50 11.83 -24.86
CA ASN A 71 -3.41 12.71 -25.14
C ASN A 71 -3.80 13.96 -25.96
N ASP A 72 -4.30 14.96 -25.26
CA ASP A 72 -4.59 16.27 -25.85
C ASP A 72 -3.35 17.18 -25.80
N ASP A 73 -2.65 17.33 -26.91
CA ASP A 73 -1.45 18.15 -27.01
C ASP A 73 -1.74 19.66 -26.90
N SER A 74 -3.00 20.07 -27.13
CA SER A 74 -3.43 21.46 -27.02
C SER A 74 -3.70 21.94 -25.60
N GLU A 75 -3.95 20.98 -24.68
CA GLU A 75 -4.30 21.25 -23.29
C GLU A 75 -3.21 20.79 -22.35
N THR A 76 -2.64 21.72 -21.59
CA THR A 76 -1.52 21.44 -20.67
C THR A 76 -1.81 20.32 -19.69
N ASN A 77 -3.04 20.28 -19.14
CA ASN A 77 -3.45 19.32 -18.11
C ASN A 77 -3.92 17.98 -18.69
N LEU A 78 -4.03 17.85 -20.01
CA LEU A 78 -4.42 16.62 -20.71
C LEU A 78 -3.28 16.04 -21.57
N ASN A 79 -2.13 16.72 -21.61
CA ASN A 79 -0.94 16.25 -22.30
C ASN A 79 -0.18 15.23 -21.43
N ASN A 80 -0.41 13.95 -21.68
CA ASN A 80 0.17 12.85 -20.90
C ASN A 80 1.70 12.86 -20.90
N LYS A 81 2.32 13.09 -22.06
CA LYS A 81 3.78 13.19 -22.18
C LYS A 81 4.36 14.28 -21.28
N ARG A 82 3.80 15.48 -21.34
CA ARG A 82 4.24 16.61 -20.52
C ARG A 82 4.10 16.33 -19.03
N ILE A 83 2.99 15.69 -18.65
CA ILE A 83 2.72 15.37 -17.24
C ILE A 83 3.72 14.31 -16.74
N VAL A 84 3.95 13.25 -17.52
CA VAL A 84 4.95 12.23 -17.15
C VAL A 84 6.33 12.84 -17.01
N HIS A 85 6.77 13.68 -17.93
CA HIS A 85 8.07 14.37 -17.81
C HIS A 85 8.14 15.22 -16.53
N LYS A 86 7.09 16.03 -16.26
CA LYS A 86 7.04 16.86 -15.05
C LYS A 86 7.15 16.03 -13.77
N VAL A 87 6.37 14.96 -13.67
CA VAL A 87 6.35 14.15 -12.46
C VAL A 87 7.61 13.29 -12.34
N ALA A 88 8.15 12.80 -13.46
CA ALA A 88 9.43 12.10 -13.46
C ALA A 88 10.57 12.98 -12.94
N GLU A 89 10.66 14.22 -13.42
CA GLU A 89 11.68 15.17 -12.98
C GLU A 89 11.53 15.56 -11.51
N LYS A 90 10.30 15.79 -11.05
CA LYS A 90 10.05 16.26 -9.69
C LYS A 90 10.07 15.14 -8.63
N CYS A 91 9.60 13.95 -8.98
CA CYS A 91 9.37 12.85 -8.05
C CYS A 91 10.17 11.59 -8.43
N TYR A 92 9.80 10.90 -9.53
CA TYR A 92 10.23 9.52 -9.73
C TYR A 92 11.75 9.39 -9.83
N VAL A 93 12.42 10.27 -10.56
CA VAL A 93 13.87 10.24 -10.72
C VAL A 93 14.60 10.60 -9.41
N PRO A 94 14.34 11.75 -8.76
CA PRO A 94 15.04 12.10 -7.53
C PRO A 94 14.73 11.15 -6.37
N ALA A 95 13.48 10.74 -6.17
CA ALA A 95 13.11 9.80 -5.11
C ALA A 95 13.78 8.43 -5.32
N SER A 96 13.80 7.92 -6.55
CA SER A 96 14.47 6.64 -6.84
C SER A 96 15.97 6.70 -6.64
N LYS A 97 16.62 7.83 -6.92
CA LYS A 97 18.04 8.05 -6.60
C LYS A 97 18.29 8.04 -5.09
N VAL A 98 17.40 8.64 -4.30
CA VAL A 98 17.48 8.56 -2.83
C VAL A 98 17.32 7.11 -2.35
N LEU A 99 16.33 6.37 -2.86
CA LEU A 99 16.14 4.97 -2.47
C LEU A 99 17.32 4.09 -2.88
N LEU A 100 17.92 4.29 -4.06
CA LEU A 100 19.12 3.58 -4.48
C LEU A 100 20.31 3.86 -3.57
N ASP A 101 20.47 5.10 -3.12
CA ASP A 101 21.49 5.43 -2.13
C ASP A 101 21.22 4.74 -0.79
N LEU A 102 19.95 4.70 -0.35
CA LEU A 102 19.53 3.99 0.86
C LEU A 102 19.83 2.49 0.78
N THR A 103 19.57 1.83 -0.35
CA THR A 103 19.90 0.40 -0.51
C THR A 103 21.39 0.12 -0.45
N ARG A 104 22.25 1.08 -0.83
CA ARG A 104 23.71 0.98 -0.73
C ARG A 104 24.20 1.23 0.70
N ARG A 105 23.65 2.24 1.38
CA ARG A 105 24.04 2.59 2.75
C ARG A 105 23.53 1.57 3.79
N TYR A 106 22.38 0.98 3.55
CA TYR A 106 21.71 0.07 4.48
C TYR A 106 21.32 -1.22 3.76
N PRO A 107 22.14 -2.29 3.83
CA PRO A 107 21.83 -3.58 3.20
C PRO A 107 20.52 -4.22 3.69
N GLU A 108 20.07 -3.88 4.90
CA GLU A 108 18.83 -4.36 5.51
C GLU A 108 17.61 -3.51 5.12
N PHE A 109 17.80 -2.37 4.45
CA PHE A 109 16.68 -1.54 4.02
C PHE A 109 15.78 -2.27 3.01
N ARG A 110 14.47 -2.15 3.18
CA ARG A 110 13.46 -2.76 2.30
C ARG A 110 12.40 -1.74 1.93
N ALA A 111 11.89 -1.85 0.70
CA ALA A 111 10.75 -1.07 0.23
C ALA A 111 9.87 -1.91 -0.71
N ASN A 112 8.64 -1.47 -0.93
CA ASN A 112 7.66 -2.15 -1.75
C ASN A 112 7.01 -1.15 -2.71
N PHE A 113 6.74 -1.58 -3.92
CA PHE A 113 6.07 -0.78 -4.94
C PHE A 113 4.91 -1.54 -5.57
N SER A 114 3.81 -0.86 -5.85
CA SER A 114 2.95 -1.24 -6.96
C SER A 114 3.04 -0.16 -8.04
N ILE A 115 3.09 -0.59 -9.29
CA ILE A 115 3.26 0.31 -10.44
C ILE A 115 2.28 -0.15 -11.50
N SER A 116 1.24 0.63 -11.78
CA SER A 116 0.23 0.23 -12.75
C SER A 116 0.84 -0.02 -14.15
N GLY A 117 0.26 -0.95 -14.89
CA GLY A 117 0.74 -1.29 -16.24
C GLY A 117 0.76 -0.08 -17.15
N VAL A 118 -0.28 0.75 -17.07
CA VAL A 118 -0.39 1.98 -17.85
C VAL A 118 0.67 3.03 -17.48
N ALA A 119 1.10 3.08 -16.21
CA ALA A 119 2.21 3.95 -15.82
C ALA A 119 3.55 3.42 -16.37
N LEU A 120 3.77 2.11 -16.30
CA LEU A 120 4.96 1.47 -16.89
C LEU A 120 5.08 1.73 -18.39
N GLU A 121 3.97 1.66 -19.15
CA GLU A 121 3.97 1.98 -20.57
C GLU A 121 4.33 3.44 -20.85
N GLN A 122 3.79 4.36 -20.06
CA GLN A 122 4.10 5.76 -20.18
C GLN A 122 5.57 6.05 -19.85
N PHE A 123 6.14 5.36 -18.85
CA PHE A 123 7.56 5.50 -18.55
C PHE A 123 8.46 4.90 -19.62
N GLU A 124 8.17 3.72 -20.16
CA GLU A 124 8.91 3.16 -21.31
C GLU A 124 8.92 4.14 -22.49
N ARG A 125 7.80 4.84 -22.71
CA ARG A 125 7.64 5.74 -23.85
C ARG A 125 8.23 7.11 -23.60
N TRP A 126 8.09 7.68 -22.42
CA TRP A 126 8.36 9.10 -22.17
C TRP A 126 9.35 9.37 -21.03
N SER A 127 9.70 8.39 -20.21
CA SER A 127 10.68 8.55 -19.14
C SER A 127 11.50 7.26 -18.90
N PRO A 128 12.30 6.81 -19.90
CA PRO A 128 13.11 5.59 -19.78
C PRO A 128 14.02 5.58 -18.55
N GLU A 129 14.56 6.74 -18.14
CA GLU A 129 15.37 6.88 -16.92
C GLU A 129 14.61 6.37 -15.67
N THR A 130 13.29 6.61 -15.60
CA THR A 130 12.47 6.09 -14.48
C THR A 130 12.45 4.56 -14.50
N ILE A 131 12.31 3.92 -15.67
CA ILE A 131 12.37 2.45 -15.80
C ILE A 131 13.74 1.92 -15.36
N ASP A 132 14.82 2.53 -15.84
CA ASP A 132 16.18 2.12 -15.50
C ASP A 132 16.45 2.19 -14.00
N LEU A 133 15.99 3.23 -13.33
CA LEU A 133 16.12 3.39 -11.87
C LEU A 133 15.31 2.36 -11.10
N LEU A 134 14.06 2.09 -11.53
CA LEU A 134 13.22 1.06 -10.91
C LEU A 134 13.81 -0.34 -11.11
N GLN A 135 14.38 -0.65 -12.28
CA GLN A 135 15.08 -1.89 -12.53
C GLN A 135 16.31 -2.05 -11.63
N GLN A 136 17.10 -0.99 -11.46
CA GLN A 136 18.23 -0.99 -10.53
C GLN A 136 17.77 -1.24 -9.09
N LEU A 137 16.69 -0.60 -8.63
CA LEU A 137 16.11 -0.82 -7.30
C LEU A 137 15.70 -2.28 -7.10
N VAL A 138 14.97 -2.87 -8.04
CA VAL A 138 14.56 -4.29 -7.96
C VAL A 138 15.77 -5.22 -8.00
N ALA A 139 16.78 -4.92 -8.81
CA ALA A 139 18.02 -5.72 -8.93
C ALA A 139 18.83 -5.78 -7.63
N THR A 140 18.65 -4.85 -6.69
CA THR A 140 19.27 -4.92 -5.35
C THR A 140 18.77 -6.11 -4.53
N GLY A 141 17.59 -6.66 -4.85
CA GLY A 141 16.89 -7.65 -4.03
C GLY A 141 16.25 -7.08 -2.77
N GLN A 142 16.33 -5.76 -2.55
CA GLN A 142 15.79 -5.05 -1.39
C GLN A 142 14.42 -4.41 -1.67
N VAL A 143 13.98 -4.43 -2.93
CA VAL A 143 12.72 -3.82 -3.37
C VAL A 143 11.80 -4.86 -3.98
N GLU A 144 10.58 -4.96 -3.45
CA GLU A 144 9.54 -5.85 -3.94
C GLU A 144 8.54 -5.10 -4.84
N ILE A 145 8.14 -5.74 -5.96
CA ILE A 145 7.04 -5.26 -6.81
C ILE A 145 5.79 -6.10 -6.52
N LEU A 146 4.70 -5.42 -6.19
CA LEU A 146 3.40 -6.01 -5.90
C LEU A 146 2.58 -6.19 -7.18
N GLY A 147 1.59 -7.11 -7.12
CA GLY A 147 0.56 -7.25 -8.13
C GLY A 147 -0.54 -6.21 -7.96
N GLU A 148 -1.07 -5.72 -9.09
CA GLU A 148 -2.27 -4.87 -9.13
C GLU A 148 -3.02 -5.04 -10.45
N THR A 149 -4.11 -4.29 -10.67
CA THR A 149 -4.80 -4.21 -11.97
C THR A 149 -3.97 -3.37 -12.95
N TYR A 150 -3.91 -3.79 -14.22
CA TYR A 150 -3.06 -3.15 -15.23
C TYR A 150 -3.40 -1.67 -15.46
N HIS A 151 -4.71 -1.38 -15.55
CA HIS A 151 -5.22 -0.04 -15.83
C HIS A 151 -5.62 0.74 -14.58
N HIS A 152 -5.29 0.24 -13.38
CA HIS A 152 -5.70 0.88 -12.13
C HIS A 152 -7.22 1.05 -12.04
N SER A 153 -7.94 0.01 -12.40
CA SER A 153 -9.40 0.03 -12.55
C SER A 153 -10.14 -0.53 -11.34
N LEU A 154 -11.43 -0.24 -11.26
CA LEU A 154 -12.35 -0.82 -10.27
C LEU A 154 -12.96 -2.15 -10.76
N SER A 155 -12.36 -2.80 -11.76
CA SER A 155 -12.88 -4.00 -12.42
C SER A 155 -13.23 -5.13 -11.46
N PHE A 156 -12.56 -5.27 -10.33
CA PHE A 156 -12.89 -6.26 -9.31
C PHE A 156 -14.37 -6.23 -8.90
N PHE A 157 -14.99 -5.05 -8.85
CA PHE A 157 -16.37 -4.86 -8.41
C PHE A 157 -17.41 -4.93 -9.53
N TYR A 158 -16.96 -4.90 -10.81
CA TYR A 158 -17.85 -4.76 -11.96
C TYR A 158 -17.73 -5.89 -12.99
N SER A 159 -16.51 -6.37 -13.25
CA SER A 159 -16.23 -7.45 -14.19
C SER A 159 -15.09 -8.35 -13.69
N PRO A 160 -15.40 -9.48 -13.01
CA PRO A 160 -14.39 -10.41 -12.57
C PRO A 160 -13.50 -10.95 -13.71
N PRO A 161 -14.01 -11.23 -14.94
CA PRO A 161 -13.16 -11.66 -16.05
C PRO A 161 -12.13 -10.60 -16.45
N GLU A 162 -12.55 -9.34 -16.56
CA GLU A 162 -11.66 -8.23 -16.89
C GLU A 162 -10.66 -7.97 -15.77
N PHE A 163 -11.08 -8.05 -14.53
CA PHE A 163 -10.18 -7.97 -13.39
C PHE A 163 -9.05 -9.01 -13.46
N GLU A 164 -9.38 -10.28 -13.68
CA GLU A 164 -8.38 -11.34 -13.82
C GLU A 164 -7.49 -11.14 -15.05
N HIS A 165 -8.06 -10.64 -16.15
CA HIS A 165 -7.31 -10.30 -17.35
C HIS A 165 -6.26 -9.24 -17.05
N GLN A 166 -6.64 -8.14 -16.43
CA GLN A 166 -5.73 -7.04 -16.05
C GLN A 166 -4.63 -7.50 -15.09
N VAL A 167 -4.97 -8.32 -14.10
CA VAL A 167 -3.97 -8.88 -13.17
C VAL A 167 -2.94 -9.75 -13.90
N LYS A 168 -3.37 -10.57 -14.85
CA LYS A 168 -2.47 -11.39 -15.68
C LYS A 168 -1.57 -10.54 -16.57
N LEU A 169 -2.13 -9.50 -17.20
CA LEU A 169 -1.36 -8.54 -18.01
C LEU A 169 -0.30 -7.82 -17.15
N HIS A 170 -0.69 -7.35 -15.98
CA HIS A 170 0.22 -6.69 -15.05
C HIS A 170 1.36 -7.61 -14.62
N ALA A 171 1.06 -8.84 -14.21
CA ALA A 171 2.09 -9.80 -13.81
C ALA A 171 3.06 -10.13 -14.97
N ALA A 172 2.55 -10.21 -16.20
CA ALA A 172 3.39 -10.41 -17.39
C ALA A 172 4.30 -9.21 -17.67
N LYS A 173 3.78 -7.98 -17.52
CA LYS A 173 4.55 -6.74 -17.67
C LYS A 173 5.65 -6.62 -16.62
N VAL A 174 5.33 -6.88 -15.35
CA VAL A 174 6.29 -6.89 -14.24
C VAL A 174 7.39 -7.93 -14.48
N LYS A 175 7.02 -9.15 -14.88
CA LYS A 175 8.00 -10.18 -15.22
C LYS A 175 8.90 -9.77 -16.38
N LYS A 176 8.34 -9.14 -17.42
CA LYS A 176 9.11 -8.67 -18.58
C LYS A 176 10.13 -7.59 -18.19
N LEU A 177 9.74 -6.61 -17.38
CA LEU A 177 10.58 -5.46 -17.04
C LEU A 177 11.55 -5.73 -15.90
N PHE A 178 11.13 -6.46 -14.89
CA PHE A 178 11.86 -6.64 -13.63
C PHE A 178 12.32 -8.07 -13.36
N GLY A 179 11.87 -9.06 -14.14
CA GLY A 179 12.25 -10.47 -13.97
C GLY A 179 11.58 -11.16 -12.77
N VAL A 180 10.71 -10.48 -12.02
CA VAL A 180 10.09 -10.98 -10.78
C VAL A 180 8.61 -11.35 -10.99
N LYS A 181 8.07 -12.17 -10.07
CA LYS A 181 6.65 -12.49 -9.97
C LYS A 181 6.10 -11.87 -8.69
N PRO A 182 5.06 -11.03 -8.75
CA PRO A 182 4.41 -10.49 -7.56
C PRO A 182 3.89 -11.58 -6.63
N LYS A 183 4.08 -11.39 -5.32
CA LYS A 183 3.63 -12.32 -4.27
C LYS A 183 2.58 -11.72 -3.35
N VAL A 184 2.51 -10.41 -3.29
CA VAL A 184 1.53 -9.65 -2.53
C VAL A 184 0.70 -8.84 -3.51
N PHE A 185 -0.59 -8.71 -3.26
CA PHE A 185 -1.54 -8.03 -4.13
C PHE A 185 -2.05 -6.74 -3.50
N ARG A 186 -2.22 -5.73 -4.34
CA ARG A 186 -2.84 -4.46 -3.99
C ARG A 186 -3.92 -4.14 -5.01
N ASN A 187 -5.17 -4.03 -4.58
CA ASN A 187 -6.23 -3.56 -5.48
C ASN A 187 -6.25 -2.03 -5.57
N THR A 188 -6.76 -1.51 -6.68
CA THR A 188 -6.91 -0.08 -6.96
C THR A 188 -7.39 0.69 -5.74
N GLU A 189 -6.64 1.76 -5.37
CA GLU A 189 -6.96 2.65 -4.24
C GLU A 189 -7.11 1.93 -2.89
N LEU A 190 -6.36 0.85 -2.67
CA LEU A 190 -6.52 -0.06 -1.53
C LEU A 190 -7.95 -0.58 -1.34
N SER A 191 -8.78 -0.50 -2.40
CA SER A 191 -10.16 -0.94 -2.31
C SER A 191 -10.23 -2.43 -2.01
N TYR A 192 -10.86 -2.76 -0.90
CA TYR A 192 -10.87 -4.10 -0.36
C TYR A 192 -12.24 -4.48 0.19
N ARG A 193 -12.59 -5.76 0.05
CA ARG A 193 -13.68 -6.46 0.70
C ARG A 193 -13.26 -7.93 0.85
N ASN A 194 -13.92 -8.69 1.74
CA ASN A 194 -13.52 -10.08 2.06
C ASN A 194 -13.36 -11.00 0.85
N ASP A 195 -14.20 -10.85 -0.18
CA ASP A 195 -14.13 -11.65 -1.41
C ASP A 195 -12.83 -11.43 -2.18
N LEU A 196 -12.23 -10.23 -2.14
CA LEU A 196 -10.90 -9.99 -2.69
C LEU A 196 -9.82 -10.80 -1.96
N GLY A 197 -9.91 -10.89 -0.64
CA GLY A 197 -8.99 -11.72 0.15
C GLY A 197 -9.10 -13.20 -0.20
N THR A 198 -10.33 -13.69 -0.35
CA THR A 198 -10.60 -15.07 -0.78
C THR A 198 -10.03 -15.34 -2.19
N TRP A 199 -10.29 -14.43 -3.13
CA TRP A 199 -9.73 -14.51 -4.47
C TRP A 199 -8.19 -14.51 -4.47
N ALA A 200 -7.57 -13.62 -3.69
CA ALA A 200 -6.12 -13.49 -3.62
C ALA A 200 -5.46 -14.77 -3.06
N GLU A 201 -6.08 -15.42 -2.07
CA GLU A 201 -5.60 -16.73 -1.58
C GLU A 201 -5.69 -17.80 -2.67
N GLN A 202 -6.81 -17.87 -3.41
CA GLN A 202 -7.01 -18.81 -4.52
C GLN A 202 -6.05 -18.55 -5.68
N ALA A 203 -5.72 -17.30 -5.94
CA ALA A 203 -4.74 -16.88 -6.95
C ALA A 203 -3.28 -17.15 -6.51
N GLY A 204 -3.07 -17.55 -5.25
CA GLY A 204 -1.76 -17.93 -4.72
C GLY A 204 -0.89 -16.76 -4.26
N TYR A 205 -1.50 -15.65 -3.88
CA TYR A 205 -0.80 -14.56 -3.21
C TYR A 205 -0.56 -14.86 -1.73
N ASP A 206 0.55 -14.35 -1.19
CA ASP A 206 0.92 -14.46 0.22
C ASP A 206 0.22 -13.41 1.08
N GLY A 207 -0.16 -12.28 0.50
CA GLY A 207 -0.80 -11.17 1.19
C GLY A 207 -1.60 -10.24 0.28
N VAL A 208 -2.47 -9.44 0.90
CA VAL A 208 -3.25 -8.39 0.24
C VAL A 208 -3.28 -7.14 1.12
N LEU A 209 -3.24 -5.96 0.50
CA LEU A 209 -3.24 -4.68 1.19
C LEU A 209 -4.64 -4.11 1.32
N THR A 210 -4.90 -3.42 2.44
CA THR A 210 -6.12 -2.64 2.66
C THR A 210 -5.86 -1.43 3.56
N GLU A 211 -6.84 -0.56 3.69
CA GLU A 211 -6.83 0.54 4.65
C GLU A 211 -7.03 0.01 6.08
N GLY A 212 -6.40 0.67 7.05
CA GLY A 212 -6.51 0.35 8.48
C GLY A 212 -7.52 1.24 9.19
N TRP A 213 -8.77 1.27 8.73
CA TRP A 213 -9.80 2.18 9.24
C TRP A 213 -10.31 1.76 10.63
N ASP A 214 -10.24 2.68 11.59
CA ASP A 214 -10.63 2.45 13.00
C ASP A 214 -12.08 1.96 13.16
N HIS A 215 -12.99 2.31 12.24
CA HIS A 215 -14.38 1.86 12.27
C HIS A 215 -14.52 0.32 12.22
N TRP A 216 -13.74 -0.34 11.36
CA TRP A 216 -13.74 -1.79 11.23
C TRP A 216 -12.77 -2.47 12.19
N LEU A 217 -11.71 -1.77 12.59
CA LEU A 217 -10.75 -2.30 13.54
C LEU A 217 -11.34 -2.45 14.96
N GLY A 218 -12.19 -1.50 15.38
CA GLY A 218 -12.70 -1.47 16.74
C GLY A 218 -11.54 -1.40 17.75
N TRP A 219 -11.33 -2.46 18.52
CA TRP A 219 -10.23 -2.55 19.48
C TRP A 219 -8.93 -3.12 18.88
N LYS A 220 -8.97 -3.62 17.64
CA LYS A 220 -7.82 -4.18 16.94
C LYS A 220 -6.87 -3.06 16.49
N SER A 221 -5.59 -3.39 16.34
CA SER A 221 -4.56 -2.46 15.89
C SER A 221 -4.16 -2.74 14.44
N PRO A 222 -3.91 -1.73 13.60
CA PRO A 222 -3.36 -1.92 12.26
C PRO A 222 -1.93 -2.45 12.25
N ASN A 223 -1.29 -2.53 13.42
CA ASN A 223 0.10 -2.93 13.56
C ASN A 223 0.29 -4.46 13.76
N PHE A 224 -0.70 -5.25 13.38
CA PHE A 224 -0.65 -6.70 13.31
C PHE A 224 -1.16 -7.18 11.95
N LEU A 225 -0.76 -8.39 11.56
CA LEU A 225 -1.36 -9.07 10.43
C LEU A 225 -2.65 -9.75 10.84
N TYR A 226 -3.61 -9.72 9.92
CA TYR A 226 -4.88 -10.43 10.05
C TYR A 226 -5.07 -11.37 8.87
N ARG A 227 -6.17 -12.12 8.87
CA ARG A 227 -6.61 -12.86 7.69
C ARG A 227 -8.09 -12.56 7.42
N PRO A 228 -8.50 -12.61 6.15
CA PRO A 228 -9.92 -12.56 5.79
C PRO A 228 -10.67 -13.76 6.35
N PRO A 229 -11.97 -13.63 6.71
CA PRO A 229 -12.78 -14.75 7.14
C PRO A 229 -12.78 -15.90 6.13
N GLY A 230 -12.68 -17.14 6.64
CA GLY A 230 -12.72 -18.34 5.82
C GLY A 230 -11.45 -18.65 5.01
N THR A 231 -10.43 -17.81 5.07
CA THR A 231 -9.12 -18.07 4.47
C THR A 231 -8.16 -18.76 5.45
N LYS A 232 -7.05 -19.32 4.96
CA LYS A 232 -6.13 -20.10 5.79
C LYS A 232 -4.72 -19.53 5.87
N LYS A 233 -4.21 -18.97 4.79
CA LYS A 233 -2.79 -18.61 4.63
C LYS A 233 -2.57 -17.14 4.34
N ILE A 234 -3.45 -16.50 3.57
CA ILE A 234 -3.26 -15.14 3.14
C ILE A 234 -3.21 -14.16 4.30
N LYS A 235 -2.31 -13.21 4.22
CA LYS A 235 -2.14 -12.15 5.21
C LYS A 235 -2.77 -10.86 4.73
N LEU A 236 -3.49 -10.20 5.62
CA LEU A 236 -4.10 -8.89 5.37
C LEU A 236 -3.21 -7.81 6.01
N PHE A 237 -2.65 -6.93 5.18
CA PHE A 237 -1.79 -5.83 5.56
C PHE A 237 -2.60 -4.54 5.66
N LEU A 238 -2.66 -3.96 6.83
CA LEU A 238 -3.45 -2.77 7.12
C LEU A 238 -2.57 -1.53 7.11
N LYS A 239 -2.95 -0.50 6.34
CA LYS A 239 -2.28 0.80 6.38
C LYS A 239 -2.36 1.37 7.80
N ASN A 240 -1.22 1.72 8.39
CA ASN A 240 -1.20 2.62 9.53
C ASN A 240 -1.43 4.04 9.00
N TYR A 241 -2.72 4.42 8.84
CA TYR A 241 -3.08 5.66 8.18
C TYR A 241 -2.59 6.89 8.94
N LYS A 242 -2.53 6.84 10.28
CA LYS A 242 -2.10 7.98 11.09
C LYS A 242 -0.66 8.37 10.76
N LEU A 243 0.26 7.42 10.81
CA LEU A 243 1.66 7.65 10.47
C LEU A 243 1.86 7.91 8.96
N SER A 244 1.14 7.19 8.10
CA SER A 244 1.23 7.38 6.65
C SER A 244 0.77 8.78 6.23
N ASP A 245 -0.36 9.24 6.78
CA ASP A 245 -0.95 10.54 6.46
C ASP A 245 -0.13 11.71 7.06
N ASP A 246 0.54 11.50 8.20
CA ASP A 246 1.48 12.48 8.76
C ASP A 246 2.64 12.75 7.79
N MET A 247 3.16 11.72 7.14
CA MET A 247 4.21 11.86 6.14
C MET A 247 3.66 12.37 4.80
N ALA A 248 2.55 11.81 4.31
CA ALA A 248 2.05 12.11 2.98
C ALA A 248 1.39 13.48 2.86
N PHE A 249 0.62 13.90 3.87
CA PHE A 249 -0.22 15.09 3.79
C PHE A 249 0.22 16.22 4.71
N ARG A 250 0.70 15.90 5.91
CA ARG A 250 1.00 16.92 6.93
C ARG A 250 2.45 17.41 6.92
N PHE A 251 3.35 16.72 6.23
CA PHE A 251 4.79 17.02 6.23
C PHE A 251 5.10 18.50 5.96
N GLY A 252 4.49 19.07 4.93
CA GLY A 252 4.68 20.49 4.55
C GLY A 252 3.73 21.47 5.24
N GLU A 253 2.82 21.02 6.09
CA GLU A 253 1.80 21.87 6.72
C GLU A 253 2.36 22.60 7.94
N ARG A 254 2.76 23.87 7.75
CA ARG A 254 3.40 24.68 8.80
C ARG A 254 2.48 25.00 9.99
N THR A 255 1.18 24.88 9.83
CA THR A 255 0.19 25.10 10.90
C THR A 255 -0.06 23.85 11.73
N TRP A 256 0.43 22.71 11.28
CA TRP A 256 0.30 21.47 12.01
C TRP A 256 1.13 21.52 13.32
N ARG A 257 0.53 21.09 14.42
CA ARG A 257 1.15 21.16 15.75
C ARG A 257 2.51 20.46 15.82
N GLU A 258 2.67 19.38 15.08
CA GLU A 258 3.90 18.58 15.06
C GLU A 258 4.91 19.03 13.99
N TRP A 259 4.64 20.14 13.28
CA TRP A 259 5.58 20.71 12.33
C TRP A 259 6.81 21.31 13.07
N PRO A 260 8.05 21.17 12.54
CA PRO A 260 8.44 20.35 11.41
C PRO A 260 8.50 18.86 11.77
N LEU A 261 8.12 18.00 10.81
CA LEU A 261 8.29 16.57 10.93
C LEU A 261 9.73 16.21 10.55
N THR A 262 10.57 15.88 11.54
CA THR A 262 11.93 15.40 11.30
C THR A 262 11.99 13.87 11.26
N ALA A 263 13.00 13.31 10.58
CA ALA A 263 13.22 11.86 10.55
C ALA A 263 13.40 11.27 11.95
N GLU A 264 14.11 11.98 12.85
CA GLU A 264 14.27 11.59 14.26
C GLU A 264 12.94 11.52 15.00
N LYS A 265 12.08 12.57 14.87
CA LYS A 265 10.76 12.59 15.48
C LYS A 265 9.89 11.44 14.98
N PHE A 266 9.90 11.21 13.68
CA PHE A 266 9.10 10.15 13.07
C PHE A 266 9.58 8.74 13.48
N ALA A 267 10.90 8.52 13.53
CA ALA A 267 11.48 7.28 14.05
C ALA A 267 11.14 7.05 15.53
N HIS A 268 11.07 8.13 16.34
CA HIS A 268 10.59 8.03 17.71
C HIS A 268 9.11 7.59 17.77
N TRP A 269 8.26 8.10 16.88
CA TRP A 269 6.86 7.66 16.82
C TRP A 269 6.73 6.18 16.39
N ILE A 270 7.55 5.74 15.44
CA ILE A 270 7.65 4.31 15.08
C ILE A 270 8.01 3.49 16.33
N SER A 271 9.06 3.91 17.05
CA SER A 271 9.54 3.20 18.24
C SER A 271 8.55 3.23 19.41
N ALA A 272 7.62 4.19 19.45
CA ALA A 272 6.55 4.22 20.45
C ALA A 272 5.56 3.04 20.33
N HIS A 273 5.56 2.34 19.18
CA HIS A 273 4.79 1.11 18.98
C HIS A 273 5.52 -0.17 19.39
N ASN A 274 6.75 -0.06 19.89
CA ASN A 274 7.54 -1.20 20.34
C ASN A 274 6.80 -1.94 21.48
N GLY A 275 6.61 -3.25 21.31
CA GLY A 275 5.82 -4.07 22.22
C GLY A 275 4.30 -4.01 22.03
N ALA A 276 3.79 -3.13 21.16
CA ALA A 276 2.37 -2.94 20.86
C ALA A 276 1.97 -3.32 19.42
N GLY A 277 2.92 -3.89 18.65
CA GLY A 277 2.71 -4.30 17.27
C GLY A 277 3.84 -5.20 16.77
N GLU A 278 3.62 -5.85 15.65
CA GLU A 278 4.60 -6.69 14.94
C GLU A 278 5.04 -6.03 13.63
N ILE A 279 4.21 -5.14 13.08
CA ILE A 279 4.43 -4.49 11.79
C ILE A 279 3.88 -3.06 11.81
N ILE A 280 4.55 -2.15 11.11
CA ILE A 280 4.05 -0.81 10.81
C ILE A 280 4.03 -0.63 9.31
N ASN A 281 2.84 -0.57 8.74
CA ASN A 281 2.63 -0.41 7.31
C ASN A 281 2.49 1.06 6.95
N LEU A 282 3.52 1.64 6.35
CA LEU A 282 3.55 3.01 5.85
C LEU A 282 3.22 2.99 4.35
N PHE A 283 1.94 3.20 4.01
CA PHE A 283 1.45 3.13 2.64
C PHE A 283 1.10 4.53 2.12
N MET A 284 1.64 4.90 0.98
CA MET A 284 1.43 6.21 0.37
C MET A 284 1.71 6.20 -1.14
N ASP A 285 1.25 7.24 -1.81
CA ASP A 285 1.65 7.50 -3.18
C ASP A 285 3.13 7.87 -3.24
N TYR A 286 3.83 7.39 -4.26
CA TYR A 286 5.23 7.74 -4.48
C TYR A 286 5.40 9.21 -4.79
N GLU A 287 4.38 9.81 -5.40
CA GLU A 287 4.26 11.24 -5.69
C GLU A 287 4.30 12.12 -4.45
N THR A 288 4.15 11.54 -3.26
CA THR A 288 4.44 12.23 -1.98
C THR A 288 5.81 12.89 -2.01
N PHE A 289 6.82 12.23 -2.61
CA PHE A 289 8.20 12.69 -2.62
C PHE A 289 8.52 13.52 -3.87
N GLY A 290 8.18 14.80 -3.85
CA GLY A 290 8.54 15.79 -4.86
C GLY A 290 7.38 16.42 -5.63
N GLU A 291 6.23 15.75 -5.75
CA GLU A 291 5.05 16.34 -6.41
C GLU A 291 4.02 16.82 -5.37
N HIS A 292 3.67 16.04 -4.35
CA HIS A 292 2.77 16.48 -3.28
C HIS A 292 3.52 17.29 -2.22
N GLN A 293 4.64 16.78 -1.75
CA GLN A 293 5.58 17.49 -0.89
C GLN A 293 6.77 17.92 -1.75
N TRP A 294 6.90 19.21 -2.02
CA TRP A 294 7.92 19.71 -2.93
C TRP A 294 9.33 19.56 -2.36
N ALA A 295 10.34 19.57 -3.22
CA ALA A 295 11.74 19.38 -2.81
C ALA A 295 12.20 20.39 -1.76
N ASP A 296 11.74 21.65 -1.84
CA ASP A 296 12.06 22.71 -0.89
C ASP A 296 11.41 22.53 0.50
N SER A 297 10.48 21.60 0.65
CA SER A 297 9.95 21.20 1.96
C SER A 297 10.95 20.39 2.78
N GLY A 298 12.03 19.86 2.17
CA GLY A 298 12.99 18.97 2.81
C GLY A 298 12.56 17.48 2.80
N ILE A 299 11.55 17.10 2.03
CA ILE A 299 11.01 15.74 2.00
C ILE A 299 12.04 14.69 1.56
N PHE A 300 12.96 15.04 0.65
CA PHE A 300 14.03 14.13 0.22
C PHE A 300 15.09 13.92 1.30
N ASP A 301 15.42 14.98 2.04
CA ASP A 301 16.35 14.87 3.19
C ASP A 301 15.73 14.03 4.29
N PHE A 302 14.43 14.21 4.55
CA PHE A 302 13.68 13.37 5.47
C PHE A 302 13.71 11.89 5.04
N LEU A 303 13.37 11.58 3.78
CA LEU A 303 13.40 10.21 3.25
C LEU A 303 14.80 9.60 3.37
N SER A 304 15.84 10.36 3.03
CA SER A 304 17.24 9.93 3.09
C SER A 304 17.72 9.66 4.53
N ALA A 305 17.21 10.40 5.52
CA ALA A 305 17.63 10.27 6.91
C ALA A 305 16.82 9.20 7.68
N LEU A 306 15.55 8.99 7.30
CA LEU A 306 14.62 8.16 8.07
C LEU A 306 15.12 6.74 8.39
N PRO A 307 15.68 5.96 7.44
CA PRO A 307 16.16 4.62 7.78
C PRO A 307 17.28 4.63 8.82
N GLY A 308 18.21 5.59 8.74
CA GLY A 308 19.27 5.74 9.73
C GLY A 308 18.75 6.04 11.12
N GLU A 309 17.71 6.89 11.22
CA GLU A 309 17.07 7.19 12.51
C GLU A 309 16.31 5.98 13.06
N VAL A 310 15.62 5.22 12.21
CA VAL A 310 14.92 3.98 12.61
C VAL A 310 15.90 2.94 13.13
N TYR A 311 17.06 2.78 12.49
CA TYR A 311 18.10 1.81 12.89
C TYR A 311 18.89 2.20 14.16
N LYS A 312 18.73 3.42 14.67
CA LYS A 312 19.30 3.78 16.00
C LYS A 312 18.74 2.88 17.11
N HIS A 313 17.52 2.36 16.93
CA HIS A 313 17.00 1.32 17.79
C HIS A 313 17.38 -0.04 17.19
N PRO A 314 18.17 -0.88 17.89
CA PRO A 314 18.80 -2.07 17.30
C PRO A 314 17.83 -3.15 16.81
N ASP A 315 16.60 -3.15 17.36
CA ASP A 315 15.57 -4.14 17.03
C ASP A 315 14.62 -3.65 15.92
N ASN A 316 14.67 -2.38 15.55
CA ASN A 316 13.88 -1.84 14.43
C ASN A 316 14.47 -2.29 13.11
N ARG A 317 13.61 -2.64 12.17
CA ARG A 317 14.01 -3.14 10.86
C ARG A 317 12.98 -2.82 9.78
N PHE A 318 13.41 -2.90 8.54
CA PHE A 318 12.52 -2.83 7.39
C PHE A 318 12.33 -4.21 6.79
N LEU A 319 11.12 -4.50 6.32
CA LEU A 319 10.80 -5.74 5.60
C LEU A 319 10.04 -5.43 4.31
N THR A 320 10.21 -6.30 3.32
CA THR A 320 9.23 -6.39 2.24
C THR A 320 7.96 -7.04 2.76
N LEU A 321 6.85 -6.80 2.07
CA LEU A 321 5.56 -7.37 2.47
C LEU A 321 5.57 -8.90 2.37
N SER A 322 6.26 -9.47 1.37
CA SER A 322 6.41 -10.92 1.29
C SER A 322 7.35 -11.51 2.34
N GLU A 323 8.36 -10.77 2.82
CA GLU A 323 9.17 -11.16 3.97
C GLU A 323 8.30 -11.16 5.23
N ALA A 324 7.51 -10.10 5.46
CA ALA A 324 6.61 -9.99 6.60
C ALA A 324 5.50 -11.07 6.58
N ALA A 325 4.93 -11.38 5.41
CA ALA A 325 3.93 -12.45 5.27
C ALA A 325 4.46 -13.83 5.70
N ARG A 326 5.76 -14.08 5.46
CA ARG A 326 6.41 -15.34 5.87
C ARG A 326 6.81 -15.38 7.33
N GLU A 327 7.15 -14.22 7.87
CA GLU A 327 7.68 -14.13 9.23
C GLU A 327 6.59 -14.07 10.30
N PHE A 328 5.53 -13.29 10.03
CA PHE A 328 4.47 -13.07 11.01
C PHE A 328 3.23 -13.90 10.72
N GLU A 329 2.65 -14.46 11.78
CA GLU A 329 1.36 -15.12 11.68
C GLU A 329 0.20 -14.12 11.78
N ALA A 330 -0.92 -14.43 11.12
CA ALA A 330 -2.14 -13.65 11.30
C ALA A 330 -2.62 -13.78 12.74
N ARG A 331 -2.76 -12.64 13.42
CA ARG A 331 -3.14 -12.59 14.83
C ARG A 331 -4.58 -13.01 15.07
N ASP A 332 -5.44 -12.69 14.10
CA ASP A 332 -6.89 -12.97 14.18
C ASP A 332 -7.49 -12.84 12.78
N GLU A 333 -8.78 -13.11 12.67
CA GLU A 333 -9.58 -12.75 11.51
C GLU A 333 -10.03 -11.29 11.60
N LEU A 334 -10.06 -10.61 10.45
CA LEU A 334 -10.66 -9.29 10.30
C LEU A 334 -11.73 -9.35 9.22
N ASP A 335 -12.96 -9.11 9.64
CA ASP A 335 -14.14 -9.11 8.78
C ASP A 335 -14.38 -7.72 8.21
N LEU A 336 -14.26 -7.58 6.88
CA LEU A 336 -14.51 -6.36 6.11
C LEU A 336 -15.60 -6.66 5.06
N PRO A 337 -16.88 -6.71 5.46
CA PRO A 337 -17.97 -7.10 4.58
C PRO A 337 -18.37 -6.02 3.57
N SER A 338 -17.98 -4.78 3.83
CA SER A 338 -18.19 -3.64 2.94
C SER A 338 -16.87 -3.16 2.35
N ILE A 339 -16.96 -2.43 1.23
CA ILE A 339 -15.76 -1.91 0.57
C ILE A 339 -15.11 -0.85 1.45
N VAL A 340 -13.79 -0.98 1.61
CA VAL A 340 -12.91 -0.01 2.28
C VAL A 340 -11.87 0.45 1.28
N THR A 341 -11.58 1.76 1.25
CA THR A 341 -10.52 2.36 0.40
C THR A 341 -9.74 3.41 1.18
N TRP A 342 -8.67 3.94 0.60
CA TRP A 342 -7.95 5.09 1.15
C TRP A 342 -8.29 6.42 0.46
N ALA A 343 -9.19 6.39 -0.53
CA ALA A 343 -9.37 7.47 -1.50
C ALA A 343 -10.01 8.74 -0.95
N ASP A 344 -10.78 8.62 0.13
CA ASP A 344 -11.45 9.74 0.78
C ASP A 344 -11.54 9.56 2.30
N THR A 345 -12.16 10.52 2.98
CA THR A 345 -12.34 10.49 4.45
C THR A 345 -13.37 9.48 4.91
N GLU A 346 -14.36 9.19 4.09
CA GLU A 346 -15.42 8.19 4.32
C GLU A 346 -14.91 6.77 4.11
N ARG A 347 -13.75 6.62 3.45
CA ARG A 347 -13.06 5.34 3.20
C ARG A 347 -13.91 4.30 2.47
N ASP A 348 -14.73 4.75 1.55
CA ASP A 348 -15.59 3.93 0.68
C ASP A 348 -15.44 4.34 -0.80
N LEU A 349 -16.40 4.03 -1.69
CA LEU A 349 -16.30 4.31 -3.13
C LEU A 349 -16.94 5.62 -3.62
N PRO A 350 -17.52 6.55 -2.84
CA PRO A 350 -18.15 7.75 -3.36
C PRO A 350 -17.24 8.67 -4.17
N ALA A 351 -15.92 8.59 -4.02
CA ALA A 351 -15.00 9.27 -4.93
C ALA A 351 -15.30 8.97 -6.40
N TRP A 352 -15.78 7.75 -6.72
CA TRP A 352 -16.13 7.30 -8.07
C TRP A 352 -17.62 7.02 -8.29
N THR A 353 -18.41 6.86 -7.24
CA THR A 353 -19.82 6.48 -7.29
C THR A 353 -20.73 7.40 -6.48
N GLY A 354 -20.24 8.55 -6.04
CA GLY A 354 -20.92 9.45 -5.12
C GLY A 354 -22.10 10.21 -5.72
N ASN A 355 -22.30 10.12 -7.03
CA ASN A 355 -23.48 10.70 -7.69
C ASN A 355 -23.94 9.83 -8.88
N GLU A 356 -25.18 10.12 -9.35
CA GLU A 356 -25.81 9.35 -10.42
C GLU A 356 -25.01 9.37 -11.73
N MET A 357 -24.36 10.49 -12.08
CA MET A 357 -23.57 10.59 -13.32
C MET A 357 -22.34 9.69 -13.26
N GLN A 358 -21.62 9.67 -12.15
CA GLN A 358 -20.45 8.81 -11.95
C GLN A 358 -20.87 7.33 -12.00
N THR A 359 -21.92 6.97 -11.26
CA THR A 359 -22.46 5.60 -11.24
C THR A 359 -22.90 5.15 -12.63
N TYR A 360 -23.63 6.02 -13.36
CA TYR A 360 -24.08 5.73 -14.72
C TYR A 360 -22.89 5.57 -15.69
N ALA A 361 -21.91 6.47 -15.65
CA ALA A 361 -20.73 6.40 -16.52
C ALA A 361 -19.94 5.11 -16.27
N LEU A 362 -19.67 4.78 -15.01
CA LEU A 362 -18.95 3.58 -14.63
C LEU A 362 -19.69 2.30 -15.05
N LYS A 363 -21.01 2.24 -14.78
CA LYS A 363 -21.86 1.14 -15.22
C LYS A 363 -21.84 0.98 -16.76
N THR A 364 -21.99 2.10 -17.48
CA THR A 364 -22.02 2.08 -18.94
C THR A 364 -20.74 1.52 -19.54
N ILE A 365 -19.57 1.88 -18.97
CA ILE A 365 -18.28 1.32 -19.43
C ILE A 365 -18.29 -0.20 -19.34
N TYR A 366 -18.70 -0.77 -18.22
CA TYR A 366 -18.73 -2.23 -18.05
C TYR A 366 -19.89 -2.92 -18.82
N ASP A 367 -21.04 -2.26 -19.01
CA ASP A 367 -22.12 -2.76 -19.86
C ASP A 367 -21.67 -2.87 -21.34
N LEU A 368 -20.71 -2.06 -21.79
CA LEU A 368 -20.13 -2.11 -23.14
C LEU A 368 -19.12 -3.25 -23.34
N GLU A 369 -18.61 -3.85 -22.27
CA GLU A 369 -17.57 -4.90 -22.33
C GLU A 369 -17.88 -5.99 -23.36
N PRO A 370 -19.03 -6.68 -23.34
CA PRO A 370 -19.30 -7.74 -24.29
C PRO A 370 -19.26 -7.25 -25.75
N VAL A 371 -19.81 -6.06 -26.01
CA VAL A 371 -19.89 -5.48 -27.36
C VAL A 371 -18.49 -5.12 -27.85
N VAL A 372 -17.67 -4.53 -26.99
CA VAL A 372 -16.30 -4.14 -27.33
C VAL A 372 -15.44 -5.38 -27.61
N LEU A 373 -15.53 -6.41 -26.77
CA LEU A 373 -14.77 -7.66 -26.95
C LEU A 373 -15.19 -8.41 -28.20
N GLU A 374 -16.51 -8.43 -28.55
CA GLU A 374 -17.02 -9.05 -29.77
C GLU A 374 -16.47 -8.41 -31.06
N THR A 375 -16.04 -7.15 -31.02
CA THR A 375 -15.46 -6.49 -32.20
C THR A 375 -14.13 -7.10 -32.64
N GLU A 376 -13.40 -7.77 -31.76
CA GLU A 376 -12.00 -8.21 -31.93
C GLU A 376 -11.05 -7.09 -32.39
N ASN A 377 -11.48 -5.82 -32.32
CA ASN A 377 -10.70 -4.66 -32.69
C ASN A 377 -9.76 -4.27 -31.54
N LYS A 378 -8.50 -4.60 -31.71
CA LYS A 378 -7.48 -4.35 -30.67
C LYS A 378 -7.42 -2.90 -30.20
N ASN A 379 -7.49 -1.94 -31.12
CA ASN A 379 -7.42 -0.52 -30.74
C ASN A 379 -8.64 -0.09 -29.92
N LEU A 380 -9.81 -0.64 -30.23
CA LEU A 380 -11.03 -0.36 -29.47
C LEU A 380 -10.99 -1.01 -28.10
N ILE A 381 -10.51 -2.24 -28.02
CA ILE A 381 -10.36 -2.98 -26.75
C ILE A 381 -9.34 -2.26 -25.84
N GLU A 382 -8.21 -1.81 -26.41
CA GLU A 382 -7.20 -1.04 -25.66
C GLU A 382 -7.71 0.34 -25.19
N SER A 383 -8.66 0.91 -25.91
CA SER A 383 -9.25 2.22 -25.56
C SER A 383 -10.36 2.11 -24.53
N TRP A 384 -11.03 0.98 -24.48
CA TRP A 384 -12.06 0.66 -23.50
C TRP A 384 -11.48 0.34 -22.13
#